data_24aa6392f5467f3d0716bde6d4331951
#
_entry.id   24aa6392f5467f3d0716bde6d4331951
#
_cell.length_a   1.000
_cell.length_b   1.000
_cell.length_c   1.000
_cell.angle_alpha   90.00
_cell.angle_beta   90.00
_cell.angle_gamma   90.00
#
_symmetry.space_group_name_H-M   'P 1'
#
loop_
_entity.id
_entity.type
_entity.pdbx_description
1 polymer ?
#
loop_
_entity_poly.entity_id
_entity_poly.type
_entity_poly.pdbx_seq_one_letter_code
_entity_poly.pdbx_strand_id
1 'polypeptide(L)'
;MSLIIAYVGKKGCVMAGDKRRIAYFGSKEERELLEQEIYSGEITSDEGLYARAEELGISLKVTDDATKVKSVENVAVGEVSSRGTMETKRKRIYGTTNGFQIIELTGSEIVNTKRGESSIIVFGNKITKSLANDMLKKRWKPSFSLKYMGDIFGQIIEDISKKTPSLGTKYDVVIQQNSLSKDKVQDYLDEVVERDVNLLAKFRTKLREDLLKQNETIKLASTIIEEGPVGIVDSIDEKMIQVKLNPDVRAFDINWKLLAKPGENVIMFVEGDDEPLLKDQVVIENEVLCIKRNKANLKCDIILCHLK
;
A
#
# COMPACT_ATOMS: atom_id res chain seq x y z
N MET A 1 10.84 6.94 7.35
CA MET A 1 12.13 6.93 8.10
C MET A 1 12.73 5.55 8.00
N SER A 2 14.07 5.44 7.92
CA SER A 2 14.72 4.13 7.75
C SER A 2 16.22 4.29 7.93
N LEU A 3 16.86 3.27 8.50
CA LEU A 3 18.32 3.11 8.44
C LEU A 3 18.62 1.79 7.74
N ILE A 4 19.43 1.84 6.70
CA ILE A 4 19.98 0.65 6.04
C ILE A 4 21.49 0.81 6.00
N ILE A 5 22.21 -0.20 6.44
CA ILE A 5 23.67 -0.30 6.38
C ILE A 5 23.99 -1.51 5.50
N ALA A 6 24.79 -1.28 4.45
CA ALA A 6 25.20 -2.33 3.52
C ALA A 6 26.72 -2.33 3.34
N TYR A 7 27.30 -3.51 3.33
CA TYR A 7 28.64 -3.78 2.81
C TYR A 7 28.54 -4.61 1.54
N VAL A 8 29.27 -4.22 0.52
CA VAL A 8 29.45 -4.98 -0.71
C VAL A 8 30.94 -5.09 -1.02
N GLY A 9 31.39 -6.25 -1.43
CA GLY A 9 32.78 -6.46 -1.79
C GLY A 9 33.07 -7.88 -2.29
N LYS A 10 34.35 -8.23 -2.35
CA LYS A 10 34.82 -9.52 -2.87
C LYS A 10 34.32 -10.74 -2.06
N LYS A 11 34.02 -10.55 -0.77
CA LYS A 11 33.52 -11.63 0.10
C LYS A 11 32.04 -11.92 -0.09
N GLY A 12 31.28 -10.95 -0.66
CA GLY A 12 29.86 -10.97 -0.78
C GLY A 12 29.22 -9.64 -0.39
N CYS A 13 27.93 -9.67 -0.11
CA CYS A 13 27.13 -8.57 0.38
C CYS A 13 26.50 -8.92 1.72
N VAL A 14 26.50 -7.97 2.65
CA VAL A 14 25.68 -8.02 3.86
C VAL A 14 24.94 -6.70 4.01
N MET A 15 23.66 -6.77 4.33
CA MET A 15 22.79 -5.61 4.45
C MET A 15 21.91 -5.77 5.69
N ALA A 16 21.87 -4.73 6.54
CA ALA A 16 20.97 -4.67 7.69
C ALA A 16 20.05 -3.48 7.55
N GLY A 17 18.78 -3.65 7.93
CA GLY A 17 17.78 -2.58 7.89
C GLY A 17 16.86 -2.63 9.10
N ASP A 18 16.54 -1.48 9.70
CA ASP A 18 15.57 -1.38 10.77
C ASP A 18 14.14 -1.67 10.27
N LYS A 19 13.23 -2.03 11.18
CA LYS A 19 11.85 -2.42 10.84
C LYS A 19 10.80 -1.38 11.21
N ARG A 20 11.20 -0.24 11.78
CA ARG A 20 10.24 0.79 12.22
C ARG A 20 9.62 1.53 11.06
N ARG A 21 8.30 1.66 11.11
CA ARG A 21 7.50 2.53 10.25
C ARG A 21 6.67 3.45 11.12
N ILE A 22 6.68 4.75 10.80
CA ILE A 22 5.83 5.75 11.44
C ILE A 22 4.91 6.33 10.37
N ALA A 23 3.60 6.23 10.60
CA ALA A 23 2.60 6.92 9.79
C ALA A 23 2.02 8.08 10.59
N TYR A 24 1.91 9.23 9.95
CA TYR A 24 1.44 10.49 10.52
C TYR A 24 0.07 10.83 9.91
N PHE A 25 -0.90 11.17 10.75
CA PHE A 25 -2.25 11.59 10.35
C PHE A 25 -2.53 12.96 10.97
N GLY A 26 -2.79 13.96 10.13
CA GLY A 26 -3.00 15.36 10.53
C GLY A 26 -2.78 16.28 9.34
N SER A 27 -2.75 17.60 9.56
CA SER A 27 -2.46 18.57 8.52
C SER A 27 -1.04 18.37 7.94
N LYS A 28 -0.81 18.91 6.77
CA LYS A 28 0.49 18.74 6.09
C LYS A 28 1.59 19.48 6.84
N GLU A 29 1.29 20.67 7.30
CA GLU A 29 2.23 21.59 7.95
C GLU A 29 2.75 21.00 9.26
N GLU A 30 1.86 20.53 10.13
CA GLU A 30 2.24 19.93 11.41
C GLU A 30 3.02 18.62 11.21
N ARG A 31 2.62 17.78 10.20
CA ARG A 31 3.36 16.54 9.89
C ARG A 31 4.78 16.83 9.43
N GLU A 32 4.98 17.84 8.56
CA GLU A 32 6.30 18.24 8.08
C GLU A 32 7.16 18.80 9.22
N LEU A 33 6.56 19.57 10.14
CA LEU A 33 7.24 20.09 11.33
C LEU A 33 7.71 18.96 12.25
N LEU A 34 6.81 18.03 12.63
CA LEU A 34 7.17 16.89 13.46
C LEU A 34 8.28 16.03 12.83
N GLU A 35 8.19 15.78 11.52
CA GLU A 35 9.20 15.02 10.79
C GLU A 35 10.57 15.75 10.80
N GLN A 36 10.58 17.08 10.68
CA GLN A 36 11.78 17.88 10.74
C GLN A 36 12.42 17.84 12.15
N GLU A 37 11.64 17.96 13.21
CA GLU A 37 12.11 17.87 14.62
C GLU A 37 12.71 16.49 14.93
N ILE A 38 12.13 15.41 14.41
CA ILE A 38 12.72 14.06 14.52
C ILE A 38 14.03 13.98 13.73
N TYR A 39 14.11 14.59 12.55
CA TYR A 39 15.30 14.53 11.69
C TYR A 39 16.42 15.47 12.14
N SER A 40 16.10 16.52 12.90
CA SER A 40 17.09 17.38 13.55
C SER A 40 17.65 16.76 14.83
N GLY A 41 16.91 15.77 15.43
CA GLY A 41 17.28 15.11 16.69
C GLY A 41 16.85 15.86 17.95
N GLU A 42 15.92 16.77 17.80
CA GLU A 42 15.29 17.45 18.94
C GLU A 42 14.45 16.46 19.74
N ILE A 43 13.83 15.49 19.06
CA ILE A 43 13.06 14.40 19.68
C ILE A 43 13.95 13.15 19.76
N THR A 44 14.25 12.69 20.98
CA THR A 44 15.21 11.61 21.23
C THR A 44 14.58 10.32 21.77
N SER A 45 13.30 10.33 22.18
CA SER A 45 12.60 9.16 22.73
C SER A 45 11.20 8.97 22.12
N ASP A 46 10.64 7.78 22.29
CA ASP A 46 9.28 7.47 21.84
C ASP A 46 8.25 8.31 22.64
N GLU A 47 8.44 8.49 23.96
CA GLU A 47 7.57 9.33 24.79
C GLU A 47 7.56 10.78 24.29
N GLY A 48 8.74 11.34 23.98
CA GLY A 48 8.84 12.68 23.42
C GLY A 48 8.17 12.79 22.04
N LEU A 49 8.24 11.75 21.22
CA LEU A 49 7.56 11.70 19.94
C LEU A 49 6.03 11.74 20.09
N TYR A 50 5.46 10.95 21.01
CA TYR A 50 4.02 10.93 21.24
C TYR A 50 3.54 12.24 21.86
N ALA A 51 4.24 12.79 22.85
CA ALA A 51 3.90 14.06 23.48
C ALA A 51 3.89 15.21 22.45
N ARG A 52 4.92 15.27 21.60
CA ARG A 52 5.01 16.31 20.56
C ARG A 52 3.95 16.16 19.48
N ALA A 53 3.62 14.93 19.10
CA ALA A 53 2.54 14.66 18.16
C ALA A 53 1.17 15.11 18.71
N GLU A 54 0.90 14.87 20.00
CA GLU A 54 -0.32 15.33 20.68
C GLU A 54 -0.42 16.85 20.69
N GLU A 55 0.67 17.56 21.04
CA GLU A 55 0.73 19.04 21.00
C GLU A 55 0.41 19.60 19.61
N LEU A 56 0.83 18.92 18.54
CA LEU A 56 0.59 19.30 17.14
C LEU A 56 -0.75 18.79 16.59
N GLY A 57 -1.56 18.07 17.38
CA GLY A 57 -2.80 17.47 16.91
C GLY A 57 -2.60 16.35 15.89
N ILE A 58 -1.44 15.67 15.89
CA ILE A 58 -1.09 14.59 14.97
C ILE A 58 -1.39 13.24 15.62
N SER A 59 -2.12 12.38 14.92
CA SER A 59 -2.24 10.97 15.28
C SER A 59 -1.10 10.17 14.65
N LEU A 60 -0.46 9.29 15.44
CA LEU A 60 0.64 8.45 15.02
C LEU A 60 0.26 6.97 15.00
N LYS A 61 0.76 6.25 13.98
CA LYS A 61 0.80 4.80 14.00
C LYS A 61 2.24 4.34 13.82
N VAL A 62 2.83 3.79 14.89
CA VAL A 62 4.19 3.24 14.88
C VAL A 62 4.10 1.72 14.82
N THR A 63 4.82 1.09 13.89
CA THR A 63 4.96 -0.37 13.77
C THR A 63 6.41 -0.74 13.56
N ASP A 64 6.82 -1.92 14.05
CA ASP A 64 8.17 -2.47 13.93
C ASP A 64 8.14 -3.82 13.16
N ASP A 65 7.43 -3.82 12.01
CA ASP A 65 7.19 -4.98 11.14
C ASP A 65 7.57 -4.74 9.66
N ALA A 66 8.07 -3.56 9.33
CA ALA A 66 8.42 -3.22 7.95
C ALA A 66 9.63 -4.04 7.46
N THR A 67 9.52 -4.62 6.27
CA THR A 67 10.63 -5.25 5.58
C THR A 67 11.31 -4.21 4.68
N LYS A 68 12.50 -3.76 5.07
CA LYS A 68 13.30 -2.75 4.33
C LYS A 68 14.48 -3.36 3.61
N VAL A 69 14.90 -4.55 4.03
CA VAL A 69 15.92 -5.35 3.37
C VAL A 69 15.37 -6.74 3.10
N LYS A 70 15.61 -7.26 1.92
CA LYS A 70 15.14 -8.59 1.48
C LYS A 70 16.15 -9.24 0.55
N SER A 71 16.04 -10.53 0.36
CA SER A 71 16.74 -11.27 -0.69
C SER A 71 15.85 -11.36 -1.93
N VAL A 72 16.41 -11.08 -3.09
CA VAL A 72 15.81 -11.33 -4.39
C VAL A 72 16.82 -12.16 -5.16
N GLU A 73 16.54 -13.45 -5.32
CA GLU A 73 17.52 -14.42 -5.85
C GLU A 73 18.85 -14.35 -5.07
N ASN A 74 19.97 -14.07 -5.76
CA ASN A 74 21.30 -13.93 -5.17
C ASN A 74 21.69 -12.45 -4.92
N VAL A 75 20.72 -11.57 -4.79
CA VAL A 75 20.92 -10.14 -4.56
C VAL A 75 20.25 -9.71 -3.26
N ALA A 76 20.98 -9.01 -2.40
CA ALA A 76 20.39 -8.30 -1.28
C ALA A 76 19.82 -6.97 -1.77
N VAL A 77 18.56 -6.71 -1.45
CA VAL A 77 17.86 -5.48 -1.86
C VAL A 77 17.42 -4.72 -0.62
N GLY A 78 17.82 -3.46 -0.52
CA GLY A 78 17.38 -2.55 0.52
C GLY A 78 16.62 -1.36 -0.06
N GLU A 79 15.49 -0.97 0.53
CA GLU A 79 14.68 0.16 0.07
C GLU A 79 14.43 1.16 1.18
N VAL A 80 14.67 2.44 0.87
CA VAL A 80 14.13 3.58 1.61
C VAL A 80 13.16 4.35 0.71
N SER A 81 12.04 4.78 1.27
CA SER A 81 11.03 5.52 0.51
C SER A 81 10.57 6.76 1.25
N SER A 82 10.22 7.80 0.49
CA SER A 82 9.55 8.99 0.97
C SER A 82 8.31 9.25 0.12
N ARG A 83 7.22 9.65 0.76
CA ARG A 83 6.00 10.07 0.05
C ARG A 83 6.15 11.53 -0.34
N GLY A 84 6.13 11.80 -1.64
CA GLY A 84 5.94 13.15 -2.16
C GLY A 84 4.46 13.49 -2.31
N THR A 85 4.14 14.71 -2.69
CA THR A 85 2.76 15.20 -2.84
C THR A 85 2.00 14.42 -3.91
N MET A 86 2.66 14.06 -5.01
CA MET A 86 2.03 13.33 -6.13
C MET A 86 2.53 11.91 -6.29
N GLU A 87 3.78 11.64 -5.93
CA GLU A 87 4.39 10.33 -6.14
C GLU A 87 5.33 9.92 -5.01
N THR A 88 5.50 8.60 -4.86
CA THR A 88 6.47 8.03 -3.93
C THR A 88 7.85 8.01 -4.58
N LYS A 89 8.82 8.65 -3.94
CA LYS A 89 10.25 8.52 -4.29
C LYS A 89 10.84 7.34 -3.53
N ARG A 90 11.59 6.50 -4.24
CA ARG A 90 12.27 5.33 -3.66
C ARG A 90 13.74 5.38 -4.01
N LYS A 91 14.55 4.95 -3.06
CA LYS A 91 15.97 4.70 -3.30
C LYS A 91 16.26 3.26 -2.89
N ARG A 92 16.66 2.44 -3.88
CA ARG A 92 16.99 1.03 -3.68
C ARG A 92 18.48 0.81 -3.83
N ILE A 93 19.02 -0.06 -3.01
CA ILE A 93 20.35 -0.65 -3.20
C ILE A 93 20.20 -2.12 -3.52
N TYR A 94 20.85 -2.56 -4.57
CA TYR A 94 20.99 -3.95 -4.99
C TYR A 94 22.45 -4.33 -4.81
N GLY A 95 22.73 -5.32 -3.96
CA GLY A 95 24.10 -5.73 -3.64
C GLY A 95 24.29 -7.22 -3.74
N THR A 96 25.41 -7.63 -4.32
CA THR A 96 25.83 -9.03 -4.43
C THR A 96 27.34 -9.13 -4.30
N THR A 97 27.95 -10.29 -4.52
CA THR A 97 29.42 -10.42 -4.54
C THR A 97 29.99 -9.57 -5.69
N ASN A 98 31.03 -8.79 -5.42
CA ASN A 98 31.76 -7.95 -6.37
C ASN A 98 31.00 -6.77 -7.00
N GLY A 99 29.76 -6.46 -6.60
CA GLY A 99 29.06 -5.35 -7.22
C GLY A 99 27.78 -4.91 -6.53
N PHE A 100 27.46 -3.65 -6.74
CA PHE A 100 26.19 -3.05 -6.32
C PHE A 100 25.67 -2.03 -7.33
N GLN A 101 24.36 -1.79 -7.25
CA GLN A 101 23.69 -0.67 -7.91
C GLN A 101 22.81 0.07 -6.92
N ILE A 102 22.78 1.39 -7.01
CA ILE A 102 21.83 2.24 -6.30
C ILE A 102 20.92 2.87 -7.34
N ILE A 103 19.62 2.59 -7.20
CA ILE A 103 18.58 3.06 -8.13
C ILE A 103 17.69 4.05 -7.41
N GLU A 104 17.47 5.22 -8.00
CA GLU A 104 16.47 6.17 -7.56
C GLU A 104 15.26 6.10 -8.47
N LEU A 105 14.08 5.95 -7.86
CA LEU A 105 12.81 5.79 -8.56
C LEU A 105 11.85 6.91 -8.16
N THR A 106 11.15 7.47 -9.16
CA THR A 106 9.94 8.27 -8.96
C THR A 106 8.76 7.45 -9.47
N GLY A 107 7.86 7.11 -8.55
CA GLY A 107 6.85 6.13 -8.87
C GLY A 107 7.43 4.73 -9.14
N SER A 108 7.42 4.30 -10.39
CA SER A 108 8.09 3.08 -10.88
C SER A 108 9.12 3.37 -11.98
N GLU A 109 9.44 4.64 -12.23
CA GLU A 109 10.42 5.02 -13.25
C GLU A 109 11.80 5.23 -12.62
N ILE A 110 12.83 4.69 -13.25
CA ILE A 110 14.22 4.89 -12.85
C ILE A 110 14.65 6.29 -13.30
N VAL A 111 15.00 7.15 -12.34
CA VAL A 111 15.46 8.52 -12.61
C VAL A 111 16.98 8.66 -12.46
N ASN A 112 17.62 7.76 -11.70
CA ASN A 112 19.07 7.77 -11.53
C ASN A 112 19.59 6.37 -11.19
N THR A 113 20.78 6.04 -11.68
CA THR A 113 21.49 4.79 -11.42
C THR A 113 22.94 5.07 -11.07
N LYS A 114 23.41 4.53 -9.95
CA LYS A 114 24.82 4.57 -9.55
C LYS A 114 25.33 3.16 -9.35
N ARG A 115 26.47 2.83 -9.98
CA ARG A 115 27.10 1.50 -9.96
C ARG A 115 28.43 1.53 -9.20
N GLY A 116 28.81 0.39 -8.64
CA GLY A 116 30.11 0.23 -7.99
C GLY A 116 30.45 -1.22 -7.69
N GLU A 117 31.72 -1.48 -7.35
CA GLU A 117 32.24 -2.83 -7.08
C GLU A 117 32.27 -3.15 -5.58
N SER A 118 32.71 -2.19 -4.76
CA SER A 118 32.86 -2.38 -3.32
C SER A 118 32.63 -1.10 -2.56
N SER A 119 31.83 -1.14 -1.51
CA SER A 119 31.55 0.01 -0.65
C SER A 119 30.87 -0.39 0.65
N ILE A 120 30.96 0.51 1.66
CA ILE A 120 30.00 0.56 2.76
C ILE A 120 29.04 1.71 2.44
N ILE A 121 27.74 1.40 2.45
CA ILE A 121 26.68 2.31 2.04
C ILE A 121 25.70 2.44 3.21
N VAL A 122 25.34 3.67 3.55
CA VAL A 122 24.39 3.98 4.62
C VAL A 122 23.25 4.81 4.06
N PHE A 123 22.04 4.30 4.10
CA PHE A 123 20.80 5.04 3.86
C PHE A 123 20.13 5.40 5.18
N GLY A 124 19.65 6.61 5.29
CA GLY A 124 18.98 7.11 6.47
C GLY A 124 18.77 8.63 6.40
N ASN A 125 18.18 9.23 7.42
CA ASN A 125 18.16 10.68 7.59
C ASN A 125 19.57 11.21 7.99
N LYS A 126 19.74 12.52 8.08
CA LYS A 126 21.03 13.16 8.37
C LYS A 126 21.64 12.64 9.68
N ILE A 127 20.84 12.53 10.75
CA ILE A 127 21.31 12.10 12.07
C ILE A 127 21.65 10.62 12.10
N THR A 128 20.75 9.76 11.65
CA THR A 128 20.98 8.31 11.67
C THR A 128 22.18 7.92 10.83
N LYS A 129 22.40 8.59 9.67
CA LYS A 129 23.62 8.42 8.86
C LYS A 129 24.88 8.84 9.60
N SER A 130 24.87 10.01 10.26
CA SER A 130 26.03 10.49 11.01
C SER A 130 26.40 9.52 12.12
N LEU A 131 25.42 9.14 12.95
CA LEU A 131 25.62 8.18 14.03
C LEU A 131 26.11 6.81 13.53
N ALA A 132 25.52 6.29 12.44
CA ALA A 132 25.95 5.02 11.87
C ALA A 132 27.38 5.09 11.32
N ASN A 133 27.76 6.16 10.61
CA ASN A 133 29.10 6.34 10.09
C ASN A 133 30.14 6.44 11.20
N ASP A 134 29.84 7.15 12.29
CA ASP A 134 30.76 7.29 13.43
C ASP A 134 30.96 5.95 14.17
N MET A 135 29.90 5.16 14.31
CA MET A 135 29.99 3.82 14.90
C MET A 135 30.73 2.83 13.97
N LEU A 136 30.47 2.91 12.66
CA LEU A 136 31.18 2.09 11.67
C LEU A 136 32.69 2.38 11.69
N LYS A 137 33.11 3.65 11.70
CA LYS A 137 34.54 4.01 11.81
C LYS A 137 35.22 3.37 13.02
N LYS A 138 34.51 3.24 14.13
CA LYS A 138 35.06 2.68 15.38
C LYS A 138 35.06 1.16 15.43
N ARG A 139 34.06 0.50 14.82
CA ARG A 139 33.79 -0.93 15.01
C ARG A 139 34.13 -1.78 13.79
N TRP A 140 34.08 -1.24 12.57
CA TRP A 140 34.27 -2.04 11.35
C TRP A 140 35.74 -2.28 11.02
N LYS A 141 36.04 -3.52 10.56
CA LYS A 141 37.35 -3.90 10.02
C LYS A 141 37.19 -4.73 8.75
N PRO A 142 38.04 -4.53 7.71
CA PRO A 142 37.95 -5.28 6.45
C PRO A 142 38.13 -6.80 6.60
N SER A 143 38.78 -7.25 7.67
CA SER A 143 39.04 -8.66 7.94
C SER A 143 37.82 -9.45 8.42
N PHE A 144 36.76 -8.80 8.85
CA PHE A 144 35.57 -9.47 9.40
C PHE A 144 34.89 -10.38 8.39
N SER A 145 34.26 -11.47 8.91
CA SER A 145 33.36 -12.32 8.13
C SER A 145 32.04 -11.56 7.84
N LEU A 146 31.32 -11.95 6.79
CA LEU A 146 30.03 -11.35 6.46
C LEU A 146 29.03 -11.50 7.62
N LYS A 147 29.00 -12.66 8.28
CA LYS A 147 28.15 -12.89 9.45
C LYS A 147 28.44 -11.88 10.56
N TYR A 148 29.72 -11.74 10.93
CA TYR A 148 30.11 -10.80 11.98
C TYR A 148 29.85 -9.34 11.60
N MET A 149 30.00 -8.97 10.31
CA MET A 149 29.59 -7.66 9.82
C MET A 149 28.07 -7.44 10.00
N GLY A 150 27.25 -8.46 9.71
CA GLY A 150 25.80 -8.41 9.95
C GLY A 150 25.46 -8.17 11.42
N ASP A 151 26.12 -8.87 12.33
CA ASP A 151 25.95 -8.70 13.78
C ASP A 151 26.32 -7.27 14.22
N ILE A 152 27.44 -6.72 13.72
CA ILE A 152 27.84 -5.32 13.98
C ILE A 152 26.80 -4.32 13.44
N PHE A 153 26.27 -4.53 12.24
CA PHE A 153 25.27 -3.64 11.65
C PHE A 153 23.97 -3.67 12.46
N GLY A 154 23.54 -4.84 12.93
CA GLY A 154 22.41 -4.99 13.83
C GLY A 154 22.63 -4.23 15.15
N GLN A 155 23.76 -4.43 15.81
CA GLN A 155 24.13 -3.72 17.04
C GLN A 155 24.16 -2.19 16.85
N ILE A 156 24.65 -1.69 15.70
CA ILE A 156 24.62 -0.26 15.37
C ILE A 156 23.17 0.24 15.27
N ILE A 157 22.27 -0.50 14.63
CA ILE A 157 20.85 -0.14 14.54
C ILE A 157 20.24 -0.08 15.95
N GLU A 158 20.47 -1.09 16.79
CA GLU A 158 19.99 -1.11 18.20
C GLU A 158 20.53 0.06 19.03
N ASP A 159 21.81 0.40 18.88
CA ASP A 159 22.41 1.51 19.63
C ASP A 159 21.91 2.87 19.16
N ILE A 160 21.58 3.02 17.87
CA ILE A 160 21.00 4.26 17.34
C ILE A 160 19.53 4.36 17.74
N SER A 161 18.77 3.26 17.78
CA SER A 161 17.36 3.28 18.19
C SER A 161 17.15 3.82 19.62
N LYS A 162 18.15 3.71 20.48
CA LYS A 162 18.15 4.31 21.84
C LYS A 162 18.34 5.83 21.85
N LYS A 163 18.70 6.44 20.71
CA LYS A 163 19.03 7.87 20.58
C LYS A 163 18.03 8.65 19.75
N THR A 164 17.14 7.98 19.02
CA THR A 164 16.14 8.60 18.17
C THR A 164 14.93 7.69 17.99
N PRO A 165 13.69 8.20 18.13
CA PRO A 165 12.48 7.43 17.91
C PRO A 165 12.26 7.09 16.43
N SER A 166 13.10 7.60 15.53
CA SER A 166 13.01 7.31 14.10
C SER A 166 13.32 5.85 13.76
N LEU A 167 13.95 5.09 14.66
CA LEU A 167 14.32 3.69 14.49
C LEU A 167 13.76 2.84 15.62
N GLY A 168 13.31 1.61 15.28
CA GLY A 168 12.98 0.58 16.27
C GLY A 168 14.19 -0.28 16.60
N THR A 169 14.06 -1.09 17.64
CA THR A 169 15.10 -2.06 18.06
C THR A 169 15.15 -3.30 17.15
N LYS A 170 14.07 -3.57 16.40
CA LYS A 170 14.00 -4.72 15.48
C LYS A 170 14.66 -4.38 14.16
N TYR A 171 15.40 -5.34 13.61
CA TYR A 171 16.06 -5.24 12.31
C TYR A 171 16.07 -6.57 11.57
N ASP A 172 16.26 -6.53 10.26
CA ASP A 172 16.54 -7.70 9.43
C ASP A 172 17.98 -7.61 8.92
N VAL A 173 18.63 -8.79 8.76
CA VAL A 173 19.96 -8.93 8.15
C VAL A 173 19.87 -9.88 6.98
N VAL A 174 20.39 -9.47 5.82
CA VAL A 174 20.49 -10.30 4.62
C VAL A 174 21.96 -10.44 4.25
N ILE A 175 22.38 -11.67 4.00
CA ILE A 175 23.73 -11.99 3.55
C ILE A 175 23.64 -12.68 2.19
N GLN A 176 24.42 -12.21 1.22
CA GLN A 176 24.56 -12.83 -0.09
C GLN A 176 26.04 -13.15 -0.35
N GLN A 177 26.28 -14.39 -0.67
CA GLN A 177 27.61 -14.86 -1.02
C GLN A 177 27.49 -15.82 -2.20
N ASN A 178 27.92 -15.39 -3.36
CA ASN A 178 27.89 -16.17 -4.59
C ASN A 178 29.22 -16.07 -5.33
N SER A 179 29.40 -16.90 -6.34
CA SER A 179 30.62 -16.99 -7.15
C SER A 179 30.59 -16.13 -8.42
N LEU A 180 29.84 -15.00 -8.41
CA LEU A 180 29.78 -14.08 -9.55
C LEU A 180 31.13 -13.41 -9.79
N SER A 181 31.60 -13.48 -11.03
CA SER A 181 32.81 -12.79 -11.48
C SER A 181 32.54 -11.30 -11.68
N LYS A 182 33.58 -10.47 -11.57
CA LYS A 182 33.44 -9.01 -11.65
C LYS A 182 32.92 -8.49 -12.98
N ASP A 183 33.23 -9.16 -14.06
CA ASP A 183 32.86 -8.84 -15.43
C ASP A 183 31.36 -9.07 -15.70
N LYS A 184 30.73 -10.03 -15.00
CA LYS A 184 29.32 -10.42 -15.19
C LYS A 184 28.37 -9.79 -14.15
N VAL A 185 28.89 -9.19 -13.08
CA VAL A 185 28.05 -8.78 -11.96
C VAL A 185 27.13 -7.62 -12.30
N GLN A 186 27.57 -6.69 -13.13
CA GLN A 186 26.73 -5.54 -13.49
C GLN A 186 25.60 -5.92 -14.44
N ASP A 187 25.85 -6.82 -15.40
CA ASP A 187 24.81 -7.33 -16.30
C ASP A 187 23.75 -8.14 -15.51
N TYR A 188 24.21 -8.96 -14.56
CA TYR A 188 23.30 -9.69 -13.68
C TYR A 188 22.47 -8.76 -12.80
N LEU A 189 23.07 -7.70 -12.25
CA LEU A 189 22.33 -6.70 -11.48
C LEU A 189 21.33 -5.93 -12.34
N ASP A 190 21.66 -5.61 -13.60
CA ASP A 190 20.74 -4.95 -14.55
C ASP A 190 19.49 -5.82 -14.78
N GLU A 191 19.65 -7.12 -14.99
CA GLU A 191 18.53 -8.06 -15.15
C GLU A 191 17.63 -8.13 -13.91
N VAL A 192 18.24 -8.18 -12.70
CA VAL A 192 17.49 -8.24 -11.45
C VAL A 192 16.76 -6.92 -11.19
N VAL A 193 17.40 -5.78 -11.43
CA VAL A 193 16.80 -4.45 -11.31
C VAL A 193 15.62 -4.31 -12.24
N GLU A 194 15.77 -4.66 -13.51
CA GLU A 194 14.70 -4.57 -14.50
C GLU A 194 13.47 -5.40 -14.08
N ARG A 195 13.69 -6.65 -13.67
CA ARG A 195 12.60 -7.52 -13.18
C ARG A 195 11.90 -6.96 -11.94
N ASP A 196 12.66 -6.49 -10.94
CA ASP A 196 12.09 -5.96 -9.68
C ASP A 196 11.34 -4.64 -9.92
N VAL A 197 11.82 -3.79 -10.82
CA VAL A 197 11.14 -2.54 -11.22
C VAL A 197 9.88 -2.83 -12.04
N ASN A 198 9.91 -3.80 -12.94
CA ASN A 198 8.73 -4.23 -13.69
C ASN A 198 7.65 -4.83 -12.79
N LEU A 199 8.03 -5.59 -11.76
CA LEU A 199 7.10 -6.09 -10.73
C LEU A 199 6.46 -4.93 -9.93
N LEU A 200 7.25 -3.93 -9.56
CA LEU A 200 6.74 -2.72 -8.91
C LEU A 200 5.75 -1.97 -9.80
N ALA A 201 6.05 -1.81 -11.10
CA ALA A 201 5.16 -1.15 -12.06
C ALA A 201 3.83 -1.89 -12.18
N LYS A 202 3.85 -3.21 -12.37
CA LYS A 202 2.64 -4.07 -12.42
C LYS A 202 1.81 -3.96 -11.15
N PHE A 203 2.44 -4.01 -9.98
CA PHE A 203 1.75 -3.86 -8.69
C PHE A 203 1.06 -2.50 -8.56
N ARG A 204 1.74 -1.41 -8.96
CA ARG A 204 1.15 -0.05 -8.93
C ARG A 204 -0.02 0.11 -9.90
N THR A 205 0.09 -0.45 -11.10
CA THR A 205 -1.01 -0.44 -12.08
C THR A 205 -2.23 -1.15 -11.52
N LYS A 206 -2.05 -2.37 -10.98
CA LYS A 206 -3.13 -3.11 -10.35
C LYS A 206 -3.77 -2.34 -9.18
N LEU A 207 -2.96 -1.78 -8.29
CA LEU A 207 -3.46 -0.97 -7.17
C LEU A 207 -4.30 0.23 -7.65
N ARG A 208 -3.86 0.90 -8.72
CA ARG A 208 -4.60 2.02 -9.32
C ARG A 208 -5.94 1.55 -9.92
N GLU A 209 -5.95 0.44 -10.62
CA GLU A 209 -7.17 -0.16 -11.19
C GLU A 209 -8.16 -0.54 -10.08
N ASP A 210 -7.68 -1.17 -9.00
CA ASP A 210 -8.51 -1.53 -7.84
C ASP A 210 -9.11 -0.29 -7.17
N LEU A 211 -8.33 0.79 -7.00
CA LEU A 211 -8.82 2.06 -6.45
C LEU A 211 -9.86 2.74 -7.35
N LEU A 212 -9.66 2.71 -8.67
CA LEU A 212 -10.63 3.25 -9.63
C LEU A 212 -11.94 2.47 -9.55
N LYS A 213 -11.87 1.13 -9.51
CA LYS A 213 -13.05 0.26 -9.37
C LYS A 213 -13.79 0.53 -8.06
N GLN A 214 -13.07 0.70 -6.94
CA GLN A 214 -13.69 1.06 -5.65
C GLN A 214 -14.40 2.42 -5.73
N ASN A 215 -13.79 3.43 -6.35
CA ASN A 215 -14.41 4.74 -6.53
C ASN A 215 -15.67 4.67 -7.41
N GLU A 216 -15.66 3.87 -8.46
CA GLU A 216 -16.85 3.63 -9.30
C GLU A 216 -17.96 2.97 -8.49
N THR A 217 -17.62 1.95 -7.68
CA THR A 217 -18.58 1.29 -6.77
C THR A 217 -19.18 2.27 -5.76
N ILE A 218 -18.37 3.13 -5.14
CA ILE A 218 -18.86 4.16 -4.20
C ILE A 218 -19.82 5.13 -4.90
N LYS A 219 -19.50 5.55 -6.14
CA LYS A 219 -20.41 6.41 -6.93
C LYS A 219 -21.73 5.70 -7.23
N LEU A 220 -21.70 4.43 -7.61
CA LEU A 220 -22.91 3.63 -7.83
C LEU A 220 -23.71 3.49 -6.54
N ALA A 221 -23.05 3.20 -5.41
CA ALA A 221 -23.72 3.09 -4.12
C ALA A 221 -24.45 4.37 -3.73
N SER A 222 -23.93 5.54 -4.10
CA SER A 222 -24.63 6.83 -3.86
C SER A 222 -25.87 7.05 -4.74
N THR A 223 -26.18 6.13 -5.64
CA THR A 223 -27.36 6.16 -6.51
C THR A 223 -28.39 5.07 -6.19
N ILE A 224 -28.18 4.31 -5.10
CA ILE A 224 -29.16 3.34 -4.62
C ILE A 224 -30.48 4.04 -4.36
N ILE A 225 -31.59 3.41 -4.77
CA ILE A 225 -32.93 3.95 -4.55
C ILE A 225 -33.32 3.64 -3.11
N GLU A 226 -33.43 4.66 -2.29
CA GLU A 226 -33.93 4.56 -0.92
C GLU A 226 -35.45 4.73 -0.87
N GLU A 227 -36.01 5.55 -1.78
CA GLU A 227 -37.43 5.80 -1.90
C GLU A 227 -37.79 6.21 -3.33
N GLY A 228 -38.92 5.71 -3.85
CA GLY A 228 -39.43 6.11 -5.16
C GLY A 228 -39.85 4.99 -6.09
N PRO A 229 -40.24 5.33 -7.34
CA PRO A 229 -40.75 4.36 -8.31
C PRO A 229 -39.60 3.55 -8.94
N VAL A 230 -39.77 2.24 -9.01
CA VAL A 230 -38.79 1.29 -9.57
C VAL A 230 -39.18 0.85 -10.97
N GLY A 231 -40.43 0.47 -11.18
CA GLY A 231 -40.89 -0.07 -12.45
C GLY A 231 -42.37 -0.47 -12.43
N ILE A 232 -42.76 -1.27 -13.40
CA ILE A 232 -44.13 -1.79 -13.54
C ILE A 232 -44.11 -3.30 -13.74
N VAL A 233 -45.11 -4.00 -13.21
CA VAL A 233 -45.30 -5.44 -13.41
C VAL A 233 -45.62 -5.71 -14.87
N ASP A 234 -44.76 -6.47 -15.55
CA ASP A 234 -44.86 -6.80 -16.97
C ASP A 234 -45.45 -8.19 -17.20
N SER A 235 -45.10 -9.17 -16.35
CA SER A 235 -45.68 -10.52 -16.36
C SER A 235 -45.71 -11.12 -14.95
N ILE A 236 -46.62 -12.09 -14.77
CA ILE A 236 -46.86 -12.75 -13.48
C ILE A 236 -46.86 -14.25 -13.72
N ASP A 237 -46.08 -14.98 -12.91
CA ASP A 237 -46.02 -16.44 -12.89
C ASP A 237 -46.10 -16.91 -11.41
N GLU A 238 -47.32 -17.17 -10.94
CA GLU A 238 -47.61 -17.43 -9.53
C GLU A 238 -47.11 -16.29 -8.60
N LYS A 239 -46.13 -16.59 -7.74
CA LYS A 239 -45.49 -15.61 -6.84
C LYS A 239 -44.31 -14.90 -7.46
N MET A 240 -43.87 -15.29 -8.65
CA MET A 240 -42.77 -14.67 -9.39
C MET A 240 -43.33 -13.63 -10.37
N ILE A 241 -42.80 -12.41 -10.30
CA ILE A 241 -43.18 -11.34 -11.20
C ILE A 241 -41.96 -10.85 -11.99
N GLN A 242 -42.17 -10.51 -13.25
CA GLN A 242 -41.21 -9.76 -14.01
C GLN A 242 -41.58 -8.27 -13.95
N VAL A 243 -40.65 -7.48 -13.51
CA VAL A 243 -40.82 -6.02 -13.37
C VAL A 243 -39.98 -5.33 -14.45
N LYS A 244 -40.64 -4.57 -15.32
CA LYS A 244 -39.98 -3.72 -16.29
C LYS A 244 -39.49 -2.45 -15.58
N LEU A 245 -38.18 -2.27 -15.56
CA LEU A 245 -37.56 -1.13 -14.89
C LEU A 245 -37.94 0.20 -15.56
N ASN A 246 -38.08 1.24 -14.78
CA ASN A 246 -38.25 2.60 -15.28
C ASN A 246 -37.06 3.08 -16.13
N PRO A 247 -37.22 4.10 -16.99
CA PRO A 247 -36.14 4.63 -17.85
C PRO A 247 -34.93 5.18 -17.11
N ASP A 248 -35.07 5.48 -15.82
CA ASP A 248 -34.03 6.01 -14.93
C ASP A 248 -33.51 5.01 -13.91
N VAL A 249 -33.92 3.74 -14.00
CA VAL A 249 -33.56 2.70 -13.05
C VAL A 249 -32.69 1.61 -13.69
N ARG A 250 -31.65 1.19 -12.99
CA ARG A 250 -30.76 0.06 -13.32
C ARG A 250 -30.73 -0.93 -12.18
N ALA A 251 -30.48 -2.21 -12.49
CA ALA A 251 -30.30 -3.26 -11.51
C ALA A 251 -28.87 -3.85 -11.56
N PHE A 252 -28.30 -4.08 -10.40
CA PHE A 252 -26.99 -4.69 -10.22
C PHE A 252 -27.05 -5.88 -9.27
N ASP A 253 -26.12 -6.84 -9.39
CA ASP A 253 -25.91 -7.87 -8.38
C ASP A 253 -25.14 -7.32 -7.16
N ILE A 254 -24.96 -8.15 -6.14
CA ILE A 254 -24.22 -7.81 -4.91
C ILE A 254 -22.74 -7.46 -5.17
N ASN A 255 -22.19 -7.84 -6.33
CA ASN A 255 -20.82 -7.51 -6.75
C ASN A 255 -20.76 -6.30 -7.68
N TRP A 256 -21.86 -5.53 -7.80
CA TRP A 256 -21.99 -4.36 -8.66
C TRP A 256 -21.86 -4.65 -10.17
N LYS A 257 -22.16 -5.89 -10.56
CA LYS A 257 -22.26 -6.25 -11.97
C LYS A 257 -23.67 -5.91 -12.48
N LEU A 258 -23.74 -5.19 -13.59
CA LEU A 258 -25.00 -4.81 -14.20
C LEU A 258 -25.81 -6.07 -14.61
N LEU A 259 -27.02 -6.20 -14.10
CA LEU A 259 -27.99 -7.27 -14.42
C LEU A 259 -29.04 -6.80 -15.42
N ALA A 260 -29.56 -5.59 -15.26
CA ALA A 260 -30.56 -5.03 -16.17
C ALA A 260 -30.36 -3.53 -16.36
N LYS A 261 -30.59 -3.08 -17.60
CA LYS A 261 -30.61 -1.68 -18.03
C LYS A 261 -32.03 -1.10 -17.88
N PRO A 262 -32.18 0.22 -17.96
CA PRO A 262 -33.49 0.86 -18.04
C PRO A 262 -34.39 0.24 -19.10
N GLY A 263 -35.63 -0.06 -18.72
CA GLY A 263 -36.61 -0.68 -19.61
C GLY A 263 -36.48 -2.19 -19.81
N GLU A 264 -35.44 -2.82 -19.23
CA GLU A 264 -35.30 -4.29 -19.19
C GLU A 264 -36.05 -4.86 -18.00
N ASN A 265 -36.38 -6.16 -18.04
CA ASN A 265 -37.09 -6.85 -16.99
C ASN A 265 -36.15 -7.44 -15.94
N VAL A 266 -36.57 -7.39 -14.68
CA VAL A 266 -35.95 -8.09 -13.55
C VAL A 266 -36.99 -8.98 -12.87
N ILE A 267 -36.53 -10.05 -12.22
CA ILE A 267 -37.40 -11.00 -11.50
C ILE A 267 -37.47 -10.58 -10.03
N MET A 268 -38.70 -10.54 -9.49
CA MET A 268 -38.99 -10.30 -8.08
C MET A 268 -40.01 -11.31 -7.60
N PHE A 269 -40.04 -11.56 -6.30
CA PHE A 269 -40.97 -12.51 -5.68
C PHE A 269 -41.93 -11.78 -4.73
N VAL A 270 -43.23 -12.10 -4.81
CA VAL A 270 -44.23 -11.54 -3.92
C VAL A 270 -44.19 -12.31 -2.59
N GLU A 271 -44.06 -11.56 -1.48
CA GLU A 271 -44.16 -12.12 -0.12
C GLU A 271 -45.61 -12.06 0.36
N GLY A 272 -46.08 -13.15 0.96
CA GLY A 272 -47.46 -13.24 1.45
C GLY A 272 -48.46 -13.80 0.43
N ASP A 273 -49.76 -13.52 0.64
CA ASP A 273 -50.88 -14.03 -0.16
C ASP A 273 -51.54 -12.95 -1.03
N ASP A 274 -50.91 -11.79 -1.12
CA ASP A 274 -51.39 -10.69 -1.95
C ASP A 274 -51.18 -10.98 -3.44
N GLU A 275 -52.22 -10.77 -4.26
CA GLU A 275 -52.14 -10.98 -5.69
C GLU A 275 -51.67 -9.74 -6.43
N PRO A 276 -50.53 -9.82 -7.19
CA PRO A 276 -50.09 -8.77 -8.09
C PRO A 276 -51.00 -8.70 -9.32
N LEU A 277 -51.15 -7.51 -9.90
CA LEU A 277 -51.84 -7.32 -11.18
C LEU A 277 -50.86 -6.81 -12.24
N LEU A 278 -51.14 -7.14 -13.50
CA LEU A 278 -50.39 -6.54 -14.63
C LEU A 278 -50.48 -5.03 -14.61
N LYS A 279 -49.33 -4.37 -14.86
CA LYS A 279 -49.17 -2.92 -14.83
C LYS A 279 -49.20 -2.28 -13.43
N ASP A 280 -49.26 -3.09 -12.33
CA ASP A 280 -49.06 -2.54 -11.00
C ASP A 280 -47.70 -1.81 -10.92
N GLN A 281 -47.68 -0.67 -10.26
CA GLN A 281 -46.42 0.07 -9.99
C GLN A 281 -45.67 -0.59 -8.86
N VAL A 282 -44.34 -0.81 -9.09
CA VAL A 282 -43.39 -1.25 -8.08
C VAL A 282 -42.63 -0.04 -7.58
N VAL A 283 -42.60 0.11 -6.27
CA VAL A 283 -41.97 1.26 -5.58
C VAL A 283 -41.16 0.80 -4.37
N ILE A 284 -40.22 1.64 -3.95
CA ILE A 284 -39.61 1.56 -2.61
C ILE A 284 -40.25 2.67 -1.77
N GLU A 285 -40.89 2.31 -0.67
CA GLU A 285 -41.49 3.22 0.30
C GLU A 285 -41.09 2.79 1.71
N ASN A 286 -40.59 3.72 2.54
CA ASN A 286 -40.06 3.44 3.87
C ASN A 286 -39.01 2.30 3.86
N GLU A 287 -38.08 2.34 2.91
CA GLU A 287 -37.03 1.33 2.71
C GLU A 287 -37.53 -0.07 2.32
N VAL A 288 -38.83 -0.25 2.04
CA VAL A 288 -39.43 -1.51 1.65
C VAL A 288 -39.81 -1.51 0.18
N LEU A 289 -39.34 -2.51 -0.55
CA LEU A 289 -39.74 -2.74 -1.94
C LEU A 289 -41.15 -3.39 -1.97
N CYS A 290 -42.11 -2.74 -2.60
CA CYS A 290 -43.49 -3.21 -2.60
C CYS A 290 -44.27 -2.80 -3.85
N ILE A 291 -45.45 -3.41 -4.04
CA ILE A 291 -46.45 -2.99 -5.00
C ILE A 291 -47.22 -1.81 -4.43
N LYS A 292 -47.23 -0.68 -5.15
CA LYS A 292 -47.83 0.57 -4.67
C LYS A 292 -49.31 0.45 -4.30
N ARG A 293 -50.11 -0.34 -5.06
CA ARG A 293 -51.56 -0.46 -4.93
C ARG A 293 -52.00 -1.12 -3.62
N ASN A 294 -51.44 -2.30 -3.29
CA ASN A 294 -51.86 -3.13 -2.17
C ASN A 294 -50.80 -3.27 -1.08
N LYS A 295 -49.63 -2.62 -1.26
CA LYS A 295 -48.46 -2.68 -0.35
C LYS A 295 -47.90 -4.09 -0.16
N ALA A 296 -48.18 -5.01 -1.11
CA ALA A 296 -47.57 -6.32 -1.11
C ALA A 296 -46.06 -6.22 -1.17
N ASN A 297 -45.35 -6.80 -0.21
CA ASN A 297 -43.91 -6.79 -0.15
C ASN A 297 -43.32 -7.64 -1.27
N LEU A 298 -42.22 -7.14 -1.83
CA LEU A 298 -41.46 -7.82 -2.86
C LEU A 298 -40.05 -8.14 -2.35
N LYS A 299 -39.52 -9.29 -2.76
CA LYS A 299 -38.15 -9.71 -2.47
C LYS A 299 -37.35 -9.91 -3.74
N CYS A 300 -36.13 -9.45 -3.74
CA CYS A 300 -35.16 -9.69 -4.82
C CYS A 300 -33.74 -9.61 -4.29
N ASP A 301 -32.80 -10.29 -4.99
CA ASP A 301 -31.37 -10.28 -4.67
C ASP A 301 -30.61 -9.31 -5.60
N ILE A 302 -31.19 -8.11 -5.81
CA ILE A 302 -30.61 -7.09 -6.70
C ILE A 302 -30.53 -5.73 -6.01
N ILE A 303 -29.57 -4.93 -6.43
CA ILE A 303 -29.40 -3.54 -6.00
C ILE A 303 -29.99 -2.64 -7.09
N LEU A 304 -30.99 -1.84 -6.72
CA LEU A 304 -31.67 -0.91 -7.62
C LEU A 304 -31.05 0.50 -7.48
N CYS A 305 -30.67 1.09 -8.61
CA CYS A 305 -29.98 2.38 -8.65
C CYS A 305 -30.64 3.31 -9.66
N HIS A 306 -30.68 4.63 -9.32
CA HIS A 306 -31.03 5.66 -10.30
C HIS A 306 -29.88 5.90 -11.31
N LEU A 307 -30.25 6.21 -12.54
CA LEU A 307 -29.36 6.88 -13.50
C LEU A 307 -29.18 8.34 -13.02
N LYS A 308 -27.95 8.71 -12.69
CA LYS A 308 -27.56 10.12 -12.57
C LYS A 308 -26.97 10.61 -13.88
#